data_380511b0c710b0b1b074cdc073f2c27f
#
_entry.id   380511b0c710b0b1b074cdc073f2c27f
#
_cell.length_a   1.000
_cell.length_b   1.000
_cell.length_c   1.000
_cell.angle_alpha   90.00
_cell.angle_beta   90.00
_cell.angle_gamma   90.00
#
_symmetry.space_group_name_H-M   'P 1'
#
loop_
_entity.id
_entity.type
_entity.pdbx_description
1 polymer ?
#
loop_
_entity_poly.entity_id
_entity_poly.type
_entity_poly.pdbx_seq_one_letter_code
_entity_poly.pdbx_strand_id
1 'polypeptide(L)'
;MKRILLFCMLLRTFVVAQNNQGQLAYQYYQSGEYQKAITLYQELNKKSVSAAYFPHYFNCLLQLEDYKTAEKLAARIVKKFPKSLHYKVDYGFVQKHNGKEKKAKQTYQSAIDGLSKQINLAISLGNAFVLRKEFQWALKTYEQAKSLNPIYPFNMQIANVYNQMGDAERMIESYLSLIQTHPKQKQAVKNNLQIFLNNDGIASSKNYNILKKQLLKFVQKEKSGTDFSDMLIWLFMQNHQFELAFLQAKAIDKRMKEDGSRIYEMADIFLDNSYYNLAIDAYNYIIKKGKENTYYIDAHINKLYAYNQLVERGGDEQNLQNLDELYLQIIDELGKNRNTIFLLSNYAHFKAFYQHDLGKAAEILDEAMLVPHLYKSDLAACKLEYADIMLLRNKV
;
A
#
# COMPACT_ATOMS: atom_id res chain seq x y z
N MET A 1 -46.78 37.49 28.27
CA MET A 1 -46.48 36.06 28.08
C MET A 1 -47.18 35.46 26.86
N LYS A 2 -48.49 35.57 26.63
CA LYS A 2 -49.18 34.96 25.45
C LYS A 2 -48.62 35.42 24.09
N ARG A 3 -48.19 36.66 23.90
CA ARG A 3 -47.60 37.15 22.63
C ARG A 3 -46.17 36.59 22.34
N ILE A 4 -45.38 36.30 23.38
CA ILE A 4 -44.07 35.70 23.25
C ILE A 4 -44.19 34.22 22.89
N LEU A 5 -45.16 33.51 23.49
CA LEU A 5 -45.46 32.10 23.16
C LEU A 5 -45.95 31.92 21.71
N LEU A 6 -46.80 32.82 21.24
CA LEU A 6 -47.29 32.82 19.85
C LEU A 6 -46.16 33.10 18.86
N PHE A 7 -45.25 33.99 19.18
CA PHE A 7 -44.06 34.30 18.36
C PHE A 7 -43.06 33.12 18.32
N CYS A 8 -42.86 32.42 19.44
CA CYS A 8 -42.05 31.21 19.48
C CYS A 8 -42.68 30.02 18.73
N MET A 9 -44.02 29.86 18.77
CA MET A 9 -44.73 28.85 17.98
C MET A 9 -44.62 29.14 16.45
N LEU A 10 -44.82 30.39 16.04
CA LEU A 10 -44.66 30.79 14.64
C LEU A 10 -43.23 30.60 14.13
N LEU A 11 -42.22 30.85 14.96
CA LEU A 11 -40.82 30.57 14.60
C LEU A 11 -40.55 29.06 14.43
N ARG A 12 -41.09 28.20 15.28
CA ARG A 12 -40.96 26.75 15.16
C ARG A 12 -41.63 26.19 13.89
N THR A 13 -42.82 26.65 13.55
CA THR A 13 -43.52 26.21 12.32
C THR A 13 -42.78 26.66 11.05
N PHE A 14 -42.15 27.84 11.06
CA PHE A 14 -41.36 28.34 9.95
C PHE A 14 -40.08 27.50 9.74
N VAL A 15 -39.39 27.12 10.80
CA VAL A 15 -38.18 26.31 10.75
C VAL A 15 -38.48 24.89 10.25
N VAL A 16 -39.59 24.27 10.69
CA VAL A 16 -40.02 22.93 10.24
C VAL A 16 -40.43 22.96 8.77
N ALA A 17 -41.15 23.97 8.31
CA ALA A 17 -41.56 24.13 6.93
C ALA A 17 -40.35 24.33 5.99
N GLN A 18 -39.33 25.09 6.42
CA GLN A 18 -38.11 25.36 5.66
C GLN A 18 -37.21 24.11 5.58
N ASN A 19 -37.17 23.28 6.64
CA ASN A 19 -36.47 21.98 6.60
C ASN A 19 -37.13 21.01 5.62
N ASN A 20 -38.47 20.94 5.56
CA ASN A 20 -39.19 20.09 4.62
C ASN A 20 -38.93 20.50 3.14
N GLN A 21 -38.91 21.81 2.85
CA GLN A 21 -38.62 22.31 1.51
C GLN A 21 -37.18 22.04 1.09
N GLY A 22 -36.20 22.13 2.01
CA GLY A 22 -34.80 21.80 1.74
C GLY A 22 -34.60 20.34 1.44
N GLN A 23 -35.26 19.45 2.17
CA GLN A 23 -35.23 18.00 1.92
C GLN A 23 -35.90 17.66 0.57
N LEU A 24 -37.03 18.25 0.25
CA LEU A 24 -37.70 18.03 -1.04
C LEU A 24 -36.84 18.53 -2.20
N ALA A 25 -36.20 19.69 -2.07
CA ALA A 25 -35.28 20.20 -3.09
C ALA A 25 -34.10 19.26 -3.32
N TYR A 26 -33.56 18.65 -2.24
CA TYR A 26 -32.49 17.68 -2.33
C TYR A 26 -32.96 16.37 -2.98
N GLN A 27 -34.18 15.90 -2.69
CA GLN A 27 -34.73 14.72 -3.36
C GLN A 27 -34.88 14.95 -4.87
N TYR A 28 -35.39 16.10 -5.32
CA TYR A 28 -35.45 16.46 -6.72
C TYR A 28 -34.06 16.55 -7.36
N TYR A 29 -33.06 17.06 -6.63
CA TYR A 29 -31.67 17.06 -7.09
C TYR A 29 -31.15 15.63 -7.31
N GLN A 30 -31.39 14.73 -6.36
CA GLN A 30 -30.94 13.34 -6.46
C GLN A 30 -31.64 12.57 -7.58
N SER A 31 -32.92 12.86 -7.86
CA SER A 31 -33.68 12.24 -8.97
C SER A 31 -33.43 12.88 -10.33
N GLY A 32 -32.52 13.87 -10.43
CA GLY A 32 -32.20 14.55 -11.69
C GLY A 32 -33.26 15.57 -12.13
N GLU A 33 -34.27 15.84 -11.31
CA GLU A 33 -35.32 16.82 -11.59
C GLU A 33 -34.86 18.24 -11.28
N TYR A 34 -33.79 18.66 -11.94
CA TYR A 34 -33.04 19.88 -11.63
C TYR A 34 -33.89 21.14 -11.67
N GLN A 35 -34.84 21.23 -12.61
CA GLN A 35 -35.72 22.41 -12.71
C GLN A 35 -36.64 22.58 -11.47
N LYS A 36 -37.18 21.46 -10.95
CA LYS A 36 -38.00 21.48 -9.72
C LYS A 36 -37.13 21.82 -8.49
N ALA A 37 -35.92 21.22 -8.42
CA ALA A 37 -34.98 21.53 -7.35
C ALA A 37 -34.60 23.01 -7.35
N ILE A 38 -34.31 23.61 -8.50
CA ILE A 38 -33.97 25.04 -8.66
C ILE A 38 -35.08 25.92 -8.12
N THR A 39 -36.34 25.63 -8.44
CA THR A 39 -37.48 26.43 -7.97
C THR A 39 -37.54 26.51 -6.44
N LEU A 40 -37.36 25.37 -5.78
CA LEU A 40 -37.31 25.31 -4.31
C LEU A 40 -36.05 25.97 -3.75
N TYR A 41 -34.90 25.72 -4.32
CA TYR A 41 -33.67 26.36 -3.88
C TYR A 41 -33.68 27.89 -4.08
N GLN A 42 -34.34 28.40 -5.13
CA GLN A 42 -34.53 29.85 -5.34
C GLN A 42 -35.29 30.46 -4.18
N GLU A 43 -36.44 29.87 -3.79
CA GLU A 43 -37.23 30.36 -2.66
C GLU A 43 -36.43 30.29 -1.34
N LEU A 44 -35.75 29.19 -1.07
CA LEU A 44 -34.93 29.02 0.13
C LEU A 44 -33.74 30.01 0.21
N ASN A 45 -33.24 30.48 -0.94
CA ASN A 45 -32.15 31.46 -1.01
C ASN A 45 -32.56 32.89 -1.31
N LYS A 46 -33.89 33.15 -1.35
CA LYS A 46 -34.45 34.48 -1.71
C LYS A 46 -33.96 35.61 -0.81
N LYS A 47 -34.05 35.40 0.52
CA LYS A 47 -33.60 36.40 1.51
C LYS A 47 -32.06 36.41 1.66
N SER A 48 -31.43 35.25 1.71
CA SER A 48 -29.98 35.13 1.92
C SER A 48 -29.49 33.80 1.41
N VAL A 49 -28.38 33.81 0.68
CA VAL A 49 -27.74 32.58 0.18
C VAL A 49 -27.28 31.69 1.35
N SER A 50 -27.59 30.40 1.27
CA SER A 50 -27.23 29.39 2.29
C SER A 50 -26.07 28.54 1.83
N ALA A 51 -25.04 28.40 2.69
CA ALA A 51 -23.91 27.52 2.44
C ALA A 51 -24.34 26.04 2.36
N ALA A 52 -25.39 25.64 3.11
CA ALA A 52 -25.91 24.28 3.08
C ALA A 52 -26.59 23.90 1.75
N TYR A 53 -27.27 24.84 1.12
CA TYR A 53 -27.99 24.59 -0.14
C TYR A 53 -27.18 24.95 -1.38
N PHE A 54 -26.14 25.76 -1.23
CA PHE A 54 -25.36 26.27 -2.33
C PHE A 54 -24.81 25.18 -3.24
N PRO A 55 -24.17 24.10 -2.76
CA PRO A 55 -23.56 23.10 -3.65
C PRO A 55 -24.58 22.43 -4.57
N HIS A 56 -25.74 22.05 -4.03
CA HIS A 56 -26.78 21.36 -4.79
C HIS A 56 -27.49 22.30 -5.77
N TYR A 57 -27.83 23.50 -5.31
CA TYR A 57 -28.42 24.52 -6.15
C TYR A 57 -27.49 24.91 -7.31
N PHE A 58 -26.23 25.15 -6.99
CA PHE A 58 -25.22 25.50 -8.00
C PHE A 58 -25.01 24.38 -9.01
N ASN A 59 -24.96 23.13 -8.58
CA ASN A 59 -24.84 21.99 -9.46
C ASN A 59 -26.09 21.79 -10.35
N CYS A 60 -27.31 22.02 -9.82
CA CYS A 60 -28.52 22.01 -10.66
C CYS A 60 -28.41 23.01 -11.82
N LEU A 61 -27.95 24.24 -11.52
CA LEU A 61 -27.77 25.29 -12.54
C LEU A 61 -26.71 24.89 -13.57
N LEU A 62 -25.63 24.24 -13.15
CA LEU A 62 -24.60 23.75 -14.08
C LEU A 62 -25.13 22.63 -14.98
N GLN A 63 -25.96 21.71 -14.43
CA GLN A 63 -26.56 20.63 -15.23
C GLN A 63 -27.51 21.15 -16.31
N LEU A 64 -28.14 22.28 -16.06
CA LEU A 64 -29.01 22.97 -17.03
C LEU A 64 -28.30 24.06 -17.83
N GLU A 65 -26.98 24.18 -17.71
CA GLU A 65 -26.13 25.17 -18.36
C GLU A 65 -26.57 26.64 -18.12
N ASP A 66 -27.34 26.89 -17.04
CA ASP A 66 -27.71 28.25 -16.66
C ASP A 66 -26.57 28.98 -15.93
N TYR A 67 -25.49 29.20 -16.68
CA TYR A 67 -24.29 29.86 -16.16
C TYR A 67 -24.54 31.29 -15.72
N LYS A 68 -25.56 31.97 -16.28
CA LYS A 68 -25.90 33.36 -15.89
C LYS A 68 -26.47 33.40 -14.47
N THR A 69 -27.40 32.52 -14.15
CA THR A 69 -27.97 32.42 -12.79
C THR A 69 -26.94 31.87 -11.81
N ALA A 70 -26.14 30.87 -12.22
CA ALA A 70 -25.06 30.33 -11.43
C ALA A 70 -24.00 31.41 -11.07
N GLU A 71 -23.66 32.32 -12.01
CA GLU A 71 -22.73 33.41 -11.74
C GLU A 71 -23.26 34.39 -10.66
N LYS A 72 -24.57 34.73 -10.74
CA LYS A 72 -25.20 35.57 -9.73
C LYS A 72 -25.21 34.91 -8.35
N LEU A 73 -25.52 33.60 -8.32
CA LEU A 73 -25.52 32.81 -7.09
C LEU A 73 -24.12 32.74 -6.49
N ALA A 74 -23.12 32.43 -7.29
CA ALA A 74 -21.73 32.35 -6.86
C ALA A 74 -21.19 33.70 -6.36
N ALA A 75 -21.54 34.80 -7.00
CA ALA A 75 -21.17 36.14 -6.52
C ALA A 75 -21.76 36.45 -5.13
N ARG A 76 -23.04 36.04 -4.89
CA ARG A 76 -23.68 36.23 -3.59
C ARG A 76 -23.01 35.40 -2.47
N ILE A 77 -22.64 34.14 -2.75
CA ILE A 77 -21.99 33.30 -1.73
C ILE A 77 -20.57 33.79 -1.41
N VAL A 78 -19.79 34.19 -2.41
CA VAL A 78 -18.46 34.79 -2.22
C VAL A 78 -18.54 36.07 -1.37
N LYS A 79 -19.54 36.93 -1.62
CA LYS A 79 -19.74 38.13 -0.83
C LYS A 79 -20.10 37.83 0.61
N LYS A 80 -20.93 36.80 0.84
CA LYS A 80 -21.38 36.41 2.20
C LYS A 80 -20.29 35.70 2.99
N PHE A 81 -19.46 34.90 2.35
CA PHE A 81 -18.41 34.09 2.98
C PHE A 81 -17.01 34.39 2.39
N PRO A 82 -16.48 35.61 2.56
CA PRO A 82 -15.25 36.06 1.89
C PRO A 82 -14.00 35.27 2.29
N LYS A 83 -14.01 34.64 3.48
CA LYS A 83 -12.92 33.79 3.98
C LYS A 83 -12.94 32.38 3.40
N SER A 84 -14.03 31.93 2.80
CA SER A 84 -14.21 30.60 2.21
C SER A 84 -13.77 30.62 0.74
N LEU A 85 -12.46 30.51 0.52
CA LEU A 85 -11.81 30.72 -0.79
C LEU A 85 -12.34 29.79 -1.89
N HIS A 86 -12.79 28.58 -1.54
CA HIS A 86 -13.33 27.62 -2.49
C HIS A 86 -14.55 28.14 -3.29
N TYR A 87 -15.37 29.01 -2.71
CA TYR A 87 -16.47 29.64 -3.47
C TYR A 87 -16.00 30.54 -4.62
N LYS A 88 -14.79 31.10 -4.51
CA LYS A 88 -14.20 31.87 -5.62
C LYS A 88 -13.88 30.97 -6.82
N VAL A 89 -13.60 29.67 -6.59
CA VAL A 89 -13.41 28.71 -7.68
C VAL A 89 -14.68 28.52 -8.47
N ASP A 90 -15.81 28.30 -7.78
CA ASP A 90 -17.12 28.18 -8.43
C ASP A 90 -17.48 29.47 -9.20
N TYR A 91 -17.19 30.63 -8.62
CA TYR A 91 -17.43 31.92 -9.27
C TYR A 91 -16.57 32.10 -10.52
N GLY A 92 -15.28 31.82 -10.45
CA GLY A 92 -14.40 31.86 -11.61
C GLY A 92 -14.79 30.86 -12.69
N PHE A 93 -15.21 29.65 -12.30
CA PHE A 93 -15.67 28.62 -13.23
C PHE A 93 -16.85 29.11 -14.09
N VAL A 94 -17.88 29.67 -13.47
CA VAL A 94 -19.04 30.18 -14.24
C VAL A 94 -18.72 31.45 -15.02
N GLN A 95 -17.80 32.31 -14.56
CA GLN A 95 -17.29 33.43 -15.35
C GLN A 95 -16.61 32.92 -16.62
N LYS A 96 -15.82 31.87 -16.56
CA LYS A 96 -15.18 31.24 -17.72
C LYS A 96 -16.23 30.74 -18.72
N HIS A 97 -17.24 30.01 -18.26
CA HIS A 97 -18.34 29.51 -19.10
C HIS A 97 -19.22 30.63 -19.67
N ASN A 98 -19.30 31.79 -19.03
CA ASN A 98 -19.96 32.99 -19.57
C ASN A 98 -19.03 33.83 -20.50
N GLY A 99 -17.90 33.28 -20.97
CA GLY A 99 -16.97 33.95 -21.87
C GLY A 99 -16.08 35.05 -21.21
N LYS A 100 -16.08 35.14 -19.88
CA LYS A 100 -15.34 36.16 -19.11
C LYS A 100 -13.96 35.62 -18.65
N GLU A 101 -13.19 35.04 -19.55
CA GLU A 101 -11.93 34.32 -19.27
C GLU A 101 -10.94 35.14 -18.41
N LYS A 102 -10.75 36.40 -18.75
CA LYS A 102 -9.84 37.32 -18.00
C LYS A 102 -10.32 37.50 -16.55
N LYS A 103 -11.63 37.69 -16.35
CA LYS A 103 -12.21 37.79 -14.99
C LYS A 103 -12.07 36.52 -14.20
N ALA A 104 -12.32 35.38 -14.84
CA ALA A 104 -12.16 34.05 -14.22
C ALA A 104 -10.73 33.87 -13.70
N LYS A 105 -9.70 34.13 -14.52
CA LYS A 105 -8.29 34.09 -14.11
C LYS A 105 -7.99 35.00 -12.92
N GLN A 106 -8.52 36.21 -12.94
CA GLN A 106 -8.36 37.16 -11.81
C GLN A 106 -9.02 36.65 -10.55
N THR A 107 -10.23 36.05 -10.66
CA THR A 107 -10.94 35.48 -9.53
C THR A 107 -10.18 34.26 -8.94
N TYR A 108 -9.66 33.38 -9.78
CA TYR A 108 -8.84 32.26 -9.36
C TYR A 108 -7.54 32.71 -8.66
N GLN A 109 -6.84 33.69 -9.26
CA GLN A 109 -5.63 34.24 -8.65
C GLN A 109 -5.95 34.86 -7.28
N SER A 110 -7.05 35.64 -7.17
CA SER A 110 -7.45 36.25 -5.90
C SER A 110 -7.84 35.21 -4.84
N ALA A 111 -8.24 34.00 -5.23
CA ALA A 111 -8.45 32.90 -4.29
C ALA A 111 -7.10 32.38 -3.75
N ILE A 112 -6.11 32.20 -4.62
CA ILE A 112 -4.76 31.77 -4.23
C ILE A 112 -4.06 32.81 -3.37
N ASP A 113 -4.17 34.09 -3.72
CA ASP A 113 -3.58 35.20 -2.94
C ASP A 113 -4.19 35.33 -1.53
N GLY A 114 -5.42 34.82 -1.34
CA GLY A 114 -6.09 34.73 -0.05
C GLY A 114 -5.62 33.59 0.85
N LEU A 115 -4.70 32.74 0.40
CA LEU A 115 -4.16 31.64 1.21
C LEU A 115 -3.37 32.17 2.41
N SER A 116 -3.40 31.39 3.47
CA SER A 116 -2.62 31.59 4.69
C SER A 116 -1.84 30.30 5.02
N LYS A 117 -1.12 30.27 6.14
CA LYS A 117 -0.42 29.06 6.61
C LYS A 117 -1.36 27.89 6.99
N GLN A 118 -2.68 28.06 6.91
CA GLN A 118 -3.66 27.04 7.28
C GLN A 118 -3.75 25.94 6.21
N ILE A 119 -3.32 24.75 6.57
CA ILE A 119 -3.28 23.59 5.68
C ILE A 119 -4.68 23.26 5.11
N ASN A 120 -5.71 23.25 5.96
CA ASN A 120 -7.07 22.93 5.57
C ASN A 120 -7.65 23.93 4.54
N LEU A 121 -7.27 25.17 4.63
CA LEU A 121 -7.70 26.20 3.67
C LEU A 121 -7.12 25.93 2.28
N ALA A 122 -5.83 25.57 2.21
CA ALA A 122 -5.17 25.20 0.97
C ALA A 122 -5.74 23.91 0.37
N ILE A 123 -5.98 22.87 1.20
CA ILE A 123 -6.58 21.61 0.74
C ILE A 123 -8.00 21.86 0.20
N SER A 124 -8.82 22.62 0.92
CA SER A 124 -10.18 22.98 0.48
C SER A 124 -10.19 23.73 -0.85
N LEU A 125 -9.28 24.70 -1.02
CA LEU A 125 -9.15 25.45 -2.27
C LEU A 125 -8.65 24.57 -3.43
N GLY A 126 -7.61 23.76 -3.21
CA GLY A 126 -7.08 22.85 -4.21
C GLY A 126 -8.11 21.84 -4.67
N ASN A 127 -8.84 21.24 -3.73
CA ASN A 127 -9.92 20.28 -4.04
C ASN A 127 -11.07 20.94 -4.84
N ALA A 128 -11.40 22.20 -4.56
CA ALA A 128 -12.39 22.92 -5.35
C ALA A 128 -11.94 23.09 -6.82
N PHE A 129 -10.67 23.40 -7.05
CA PHE A 129 -10.11 23.45 -8.40
C PHE A 129 -10.13 22.06 -9.08
N VAL A 130 -9.75 20.99 -8.35
CA VAL A 130 -9.81 19.62 -8.88
C VAL A 130 -11.24 19.24 -9.28
N LEU A 131 -12.23 19.55 -8.45
CA LEU A 131 -13.66 19.31 -8.73
C LEU A 131 -14.13 19.97 -10.03
N ARG A 132 -13.60 21.16 -10.36
CA ARG A 132 -13.89 21.90 -11.59
C ARG A 132 -12.94 21.54 -12.74
N LYS A 133 -12.07 20.55 -12.58
CA LYS A 133 -11.03 20.12 -13.53
C LYS A 133 -10.04 21.24 -13.91
N GLU A 134 -9.91 22.22 -13.05
CA GLU A 134 -8.96 23.35 -13.20
C GLU A 134 -7.60 22.98 -12.57
N PHE A 135 -7.01 21.87 -13.06
CA PHE A 135 -5.86 21.18 -12.45
C PHE A 135 -4.61 22.05 -12.30
N GLN A 136 -4.35 22.92 -13.29
CA GLN A 136 -3.19 23.83 -13.20
C GLN A 136 -3.33 24.84 -12.05
N TRP A 137 -4.56 25.29 -11.77
CA TRP A 137 -4.84 26.16 -10.64
C TRP A 137 -4.77 25.40 -9.30
N ALA A 138 -5.14 24.12 -9.28
CA ALA A 138 -4.95 23.25 -8.12
C ALA A 138 -3.45 23.10 -7.79
N LEU A 139 -2.61 22.79 -8.78
CA LEU A 139 -1.16 22.70 -8.59
C LEU A 139 -0.57 24.02 -8.08
N LYS A 140 -0.95 25.15 -8.70
CA LYS A 140 -0.51 26.48 -8.28
C LYS A 140 -0.93 26.82 -6.84
N THR A 141 -2.12 26.33 -6.43
CA THR A 141 -2.61 26.46 -5.04
C THR A 141 -1.67 25.74 -4.07
N TYR A 142 -1.27 24.51 -4.38
CA TYR A 142 -0.39 23.73 -3.50
C TYR A 142 1.05 24.24 -3.51
N GLU A 143 1.54 24.76 -4.63
CA GLU A 143 2.85 25.45 -4.71
C GLU A 143 2.88 26.70 -3.81
N GLN A 144 1.85 27.54 -3.88
CA GLN A 144 1.71 28.70 -3.00
C GLN A 144 1.58 28.29 -1.53
N ALA A 145 0.77 27.26 -1.24
CA ALA A 145 0.60 26.75 0.11
C ALA A 145 1.91 26.21 0.68
N LYS A 146 2.71 25.51 -0.12
CA LYS A 146 4.03 24.99 0.27
C LYS A 146 5.01 26.12 0.58
N SER A 147 4.97 27.22 -0.15
CA SER A 147 5.78 28.41 0.16
C SER A 147 5.38 29.08 1.47
N LEU A 148 4.07 29.09 1.79
CA LEU A 148 3.55 29.66 3.03
C LEU A 148 3.76 28.76 4.26
N ASN A 149 3.75 27.44 4.06
CA ASN A 149 3.96 26.43 5.10
C ASN A 149 4.90 25.33 4.61
N PRO A 150 6.22 25.55 4.65
CA PRO A 150 7.21 24.58 4.17
C PRO A 150 7.26 23.26 4.93
N ILE A 151 6.69 23.22 6.15
CA ILE A 151 6.67 22.00 6.99
C ILE A 151 5.70 20.95 6.43
N TYR A 152 4.60 21.38 5.82
CA TYR A 152 3.63 20.46 5.23
C TYR A 152 3.89 20.30 3.72
N PRO A 153 4.23 19.10 3.23
CA PRO A 153 4.77 18.93 1.87
C PRO A 153 3.76 19.05 0.73
N PHE A 154 2.46 18.92 0.99
CA PHE A 154 1.36 18.86 0.00
C PHE A 154 1.55 17.83 -1.13
N ASN A 155 2.57 16.98 -1.08
CA ASN A 155 2.90 16.02 -2.14
C ASN A 155 1.79 14.99 -2.37
N MET A 156 1.05 14.58 -1.33
CA MET A 156 -0.11 13.68 -1.47
C MET A 156 -1.22 14.33 -2.30
N GLN A 157 -1.50 15.61 -2.04
CA GLN A 157 -2.50 16.39 -2.77
C GLN A 157 -2.07 16.64 -4.20
N ILE A 158 -0.81 17.00 -4.42
CA ILE A 158 -0.21 17.18 -5.75
C ILE A 158 -0.27 15.87 -6.55
N ALA A 159 0.08 14.74 -5.94
CA ALA A 159 -0.02 13.42 -6.56
C ALA A 159 -1.46 13.11 -6.98
N ASN A 160 -2.46 13.43 -6.13
CA ASN A 160 -3.86 13.26 -6.48
C ASN A 160 -4.26 14.13 -7.70
N VAL A 161 -3.78 15.37 -7.80
CA VAL A 161 -4.02 16.22 -8.99
C VAL A 161 -3.48 15.55 -10.23
N TYR A 162 -2.24 15.06 -10.20
CA TYR A 162 -1.64 14.37 -11.36
C TYR A 162 -2.39 13.06 -11.70
N ASN A 163 -2.87 12.33 -10.69
CA ASN A 163 -3.73 11.16 -10.90
C ASN A 163 -5.01 11.53 -11.67
N GLN A 164 -5.69 12.60 -11.26
CA GLN A 164 -6.89 13.10 -11.95
C GLN A 164 -6.60 13.62 -13.38
N MET A 165 -5.36 14.04 -13.64
CA MET A 165 -4.90 14.41 -14.99
C MET A 165 -4.51 13.19 -15.85
N GLY A 166 -4.42 11.98 -15.28
CA GLY A 166 -3.90 10.79 -15.94
C GLY A 166 -2.38 10.78 -16.10
N ASP A 167 -1.66 11.65 -15.38
CA ASP A 167 -0.20 11.77 -15.43
C ASP A 167 0.45 10.90 -14.34
N ALA A 168 0.54 9.61 -14.63
CA ALA A 168 1.08 8.62 -13.72
C ALA A 168 2.56 8.88 -13.34
N GLU A 169 3.37 9.38 -14.28
CA GLU A 169 4.79 9.63 -14.01
C GLU A 169 4.96 10.71 -12.94
N ARG A 170 4.29 11.88 -13.09
CA ARG A 170 4.37 12.97 -12.11
C ARG A 170 3.66 12.66 -10.81
N MET A 171 2.59 11.86 -10.86
CA MET A 171 1.94 11.34 -9.65
C MET A 171 2.93 10.53 -8.81
N ILE A 172 3.61 9.54 -9.41
CA ILE A 172 4.59 8.68 -8.72
C ILE A 172 5.78 9.52 -8.22
N GLU A 173 6.30 10.42 -9.05
CA GLU A 173 7.40 11.30 -8.66
C GLU A 173 7.04 12.14 -7.42
N SER A 174 5.80 12.63 -7.35
CA SER A 174 5.31 13.38 -6.17
C SER A 174 5.28 12.50 -4.92
N TYR A 175 4.84 11.24 -5.04
CA TYR A 175 4.85 10.27 -3.93
C TYR A 175 6.27 9.92 -3.47
N LEU A 176 7.18 9.64 -4.41
CA LEU A 176 8.56 9.27 -4.06
C LEU A 176 9.32 10.45 -3.45
N SER A 177 9.08 11.67 -3.95
CA SER A 177 9.63 12.90 -3.35
C SER A 177 9.12 13.14 -1.93
N LEU A 178 7.89 12.70 -1.62
CA LEU A 178 7.37 12.74 -0.25
C LEU A 178 8.17 11.84 0.68
N ILE A 179 8.48 10.60 0.27
CA ILE A 179 9.29 9.67 1.08
C ILE A 179 10.67 10.26 1.33
N GLN A 180 11.29 10.86 0.33
CA GLN A 180 12.62 11.47 0.45
C GLN A 180 12.69 12.54 1.54
N THR A 181 11.62 13.32 1.70
CA THR A 181 11.57 14.42 2.69
C THR A 181 10.88 14.02 3.98
N HIS A 182 10.01 13.02 3.95
CA HIS A 182 9.18 12.55 5.06
C HIS A 182 9.10 11.02 5.06
N PRO A 183 10.17 10.29 5.47
CA PRO A 183 10.25 8.82 5.39
C PRO A 183 9.10 8.10 6.14
N LYS A 184 8.56 8.72 7.19
CA LYS A 184 7.40 8.19 7.94
C LYS A 184 6.13 8.02 7.09
N GLN A 185 6.05 8.69 5.93
CA GLN A 185 4.92 8.56 5.01
C GLN A 185 5.05 7.38 4.04
N LYS A 186 6.14 6.61 4.11
CA LYS A 186 6.42 5.47 3.20
C LYS A 186 5.25 4.48 3.11
N GLN A 187 4.64 4.12 4.25
CA GLN A 187 3.51 3.18 4.24
C GLN A 187 2.27 3.76 3.57
N ALA A 188 1.95 5.02 3.81
CA ALA A 188 0.81 5.69 3.16
C ALA A 188 1.02 5.80 1.64
N VAL A 189 2.25 6.08 1.21
CA VAL A 189 2.61 6.08 -0.22
C VAL A 189 2.50 4.68 -0.82
N LYS A 190 3.01 3.64 -0.15
CA LYS A 190 2.86 2.24 -0.62
C LYS A 190 1.40 1.87 -0.83
N ASN A 191 0.51 2.21 0.10
CA ASN A 191 -0.92 1.92 -0.02
C ASN A 191 -1.54 2.59 -1.27
N ASN A 192 -1.20 3.87 -1.54
CA ASN A 192 -1.69 4.56 -2.74
C ASN A 192 -1.13 3.96 -4.02
N LEU A 193 0.16 3.57 -4.04
CA LEU A 193 0.78 2.92 -5.18
C LEU A 193 0.22 1.52 -5.42
N GLN A 194 -0.17 0.79 -4.36
CA GLN A 194 -0.86 -0.49 -4.48
C GLN A 194 -2.23 -0.33 -5.17
N ILE A 195 -3.02 0.69 -4.78
CA ILE A 195 -4.29 1.02 -5.45
C ILE A 195 -4.05 1.36 -6.93
N PHE A 196 -3.01 2.14 -7.22
CA PHE A 196 -2.63 2.48 -8.59
C PHE A 196 -2.27 1.25 -9.43
N LEU A 197 -1.52 0.30 -8.85
CA LEU A 197 -1.16 -0.95 -9.53
C LEU A 197 -2.40 -1.83 -9.82
N ASN A 198 -3.34 -1.89 -8.87
CA ASN A 198 -4.54 -2.73 -8.99
C ASN A 198 -5.57 -2.20 -9.99
N ASN A 199 -5.54 -0.91 -10.34
CA ASN A 199 -6.52 -0.29 -11.24
C ASN A 199 -6.40 -0.73 -12.70
N ASP A 200 -5.27 -1.32 -13.13
CA ASP A 200 -5.06 -1.77 -14.53
C ASP A 200 -5.48 -3.23 -14.78
N GLY A 201 -6.03 -3.94 -13.78
CA GLY A 201 -6.31 -5.40 -13.91
C GLY A 201 -5.03 -6.25 -13.91
N ILE A 202 -5.21 -7.57 -13.90
CA ILE A 202 -4.15 -8.57 -13.78
C ILE A 202 -2.96 -8.24 -14.72
N ALA A 203 -1.79 -7.98 -14.14
CA ALA A 203 -0.45 -8.04 -14.75
C ALA A 203 -0.23 -7.21 -16.04
N SER A 204 -1.04 -6.27 -16.38
CA SER A 204 -0.71 -5.38 -17.48
C SER A 204 0.27 -4.32 -17.02
N SER A 205 1.33 -4.61 -17.35
CA SER A 205 2.64 -4.05 -17.51
C SER A 205 2.79 -2.52 -17.49
N LYS A 206 1.77 -1.71 -17.78
CA LYS A 206 1.97 -0.26 -17.94
C LYS A 206 2.24 0.45 -16.61
N ASN A 207 1.34 0.32 -15.64
CA ASN A 207 1.49 0.98 -14.33
C ASN A 207 2.69 0.42 -13.57
N TYR A 208 2.90 -0.90 -13.64
CA TYR A 208 4.09 -1.55 -13.10
C TYR A 208 5.37 -0.98 -13.72
N ASN A 209 5.44 -0.90 -15.06
CA ASN A 209 6.63 -0.42 -15.75
C ASN A 209 6.92 1.06 -15.46
N ILE A 210 5.89 1.91 -15.35
CA ILE A 210 6.05 3.31 -14.97
C ILE A 210 6.61 3.40 -13.54
N LEU A 211 6.02 2.67 -12.59
CA LEU A 211 6.49 2.68 -11.19
C LEU A 211 7.91 2.12 -11.07
N LYS A 212 8.21 1.00 -11.71
CA LYS A 212 9.57 0.42 -11.75
C LYS A 212 10.60 1.41 -12.29
N LYS A 213 10.30 2.04 -13.42
CA LYS A 213 11.17 3.05 -14.04
C LYS A 213 11.46 4.23 -13.09
N GLN A 214 10.42 4.73 -12.42
CA GLN A 214 10.57 5.85 -11.47
C GLN A 214 11.35 5.42 -10.22
N LEU A 215 11.04 4.25 -9.64
CA LEU A 215 11.78 3.72 -8.50
C LEU A 215 13.28 3.53 -8.81
N LEU A 216 13.62 2.98 -9.98
CA LEU A 216 15.01 2.83 -10.39
C LEU A 216 15.76 4.17 -10.44
N LYS A 217 15.12 5.26 -10.91
CA LYS A 217 15.72 6.59 -10.89
C LYS A 217 16.00 7.09 -9.46
N PHE A 218 15.10 6.80 -8.52
CA PHE A 218 15.27 7.21 -7.13
C PHE A 218 16.32 6.34 -6.42
N VAL A 219 16.35 5.03 -6.68
CA VAL A 219 17.39 4.11 -6.17
C VAL A 219 18.78 4.54 -6.62
N GLN A 220 18.96 4.96 -7.88
CA GLN A 220 20.25 5.45 -8.39
C GLN A 220 20.73 6.71 -7.66
N LYS A 221 19.81 7.52 -7.16
CA LYS A 221 20.10 8.75 -6.41
C LYS A 221 20.21 8.54 -4.90
N GLU A 222 19.89 7.34 -4.43
CA GLU A 222 19.86 6.98 -3.00
C GLU A 222 21.30 6.81 -2.47
N LYS A 223 21.83 7.86 -1.86
CA LYS A 223 23.20 7.87 -1.31
C LYS A 223 23.30 7.20 0.05
N SER A 224 22.25 7.29 0.85
CA SER A 224 22.16 6.73 2.20
C SER A 224 20.76 6.20 2.44
N GLY A 225 20.65 5.14 3.28
CA GLY A 225 19.38 4.48 3.53
C GLY A 225 18.99 3.45 2.46
N THR A 226 17.78 2.93 2.57
CA THR A 226 17.26 1.83 1.74
C THR A 226 15.81 2.03 1.31
N ASP A 227 15.22 3.21 1.56
CA ASP A 227 13.78 3.43 1.40
C ASP A 227 13.27 3.13 -0.02
N PHE A 228 13.98 3.59 -1.04
CA PHE A 228 13.59 3.34 -2.44
C PHE A 228 13.97 1.94 -2.90
N SER A 229 15.12 1.46 -2.43
CA SER A 229 15.55 0.07 -2.66
C SER A 229 14.55 -0.93 -2.05
N ASP A 230 14.04 -0.67 -0.84
CA ASP A 230 12.99 -1.47 -0.19
C ASP A 230 11.67 -1.41 -0.96
N MET A 231 11.31 -0.25 -1.49
CA MET A 231 10.12 -0.12 -2.33
C MET A 231 10.27 -0.87 -3.66
N LEU A 232 11.47 -0.94 -4.21
CA LEU A 232 11.73 -1.72 -5.43
C LEU A 232 11.63 -3.22 -5.15
N ILE A 233 12.17 -3.69 -4.02
CA ILE A 233 11.97 -5.07 -3.56
C ILE A 233 10.48 -5.36 -3.39
N TRP A 234 9.76 -4.50 -2.68
CA TRP A 234 8.31 -4.64 -2.51
C TRP A 234 7.59 -4.75 -3.85
N LEU A 235 7.93 -3.92 -4.84
CA LEU A 235 7.32 -3.95 -6.17
C LEU A 235 7.59 -5.27 -6.89
N PHE A 236 8.82 -5.79 -6.82
CA PHE A 236 9.18 -7.08 -7.39
C PHE A 236 8.42 -8.23 -6.71
N MET A 237 8.33 -8.21 -5.37
CA MET A 237 7.57 -9.21 -4.60
C MET A 237 6.07 -9.21 -4.95
N GLN A 238 5.44 -8.03 -5.10
CA GLN A 238 4.04 -7.91 -5.51
C GLN A 238 3.78 -8.49 -6.91
N ASN A 239 4.79 -8.50 -7.77
CA ASN A 239 4.68 -9.01 -9.15
C ASN A 239 5.30 -10.40 -9.31
N HIS A 240 5.52 -11.12 -8.23
CA HIS A 240 6.13 -12.47 -8.21
C HIS A 240 7.49 -12.56 -8.93
N GLN A 241 8.22 -11.44 -9.03
CA GLN A 241 9.58 -11.40 -9.60
C GLN A 241 10.61 -11.62 -8.49
N PHE A 242 10.56 -12.79 -7.87
CA PHE A 242 11.30 -13.11 -6.65
C PHE A 242 12.82 -13.09 -6.87
N GLU A 243 13.32 -13.51 -8.04
CA GLU A 243 14.74 -13.46 -8.38
C GLU A 243 15.27 -12.02 -8.39
N LEU A 244 14.50 -11.08 -8.96
CA LEU A 244 14.87 -9.67 -8.98
C LEU A 244 14.81 -9.04 -7.58
N ALA A 245 13.82 -9.42 -6.79
CA ALA A 245 13.71 -8.99 -5.40
C ALA A 245 14.93 -9.47 -4.58
N PHE A 246 15.29 -10.74 -4.73
CA PHE A 246 16.45 -11.34 -4.06
C PHE A 246 17.78 -10.70 -4.50
N LEU A 247 17.95 -10.45 -5.80
CA LEU A 247 19.13 -9.76 -6.30
C LEU A 247 19.28 -8.37 -5.69
N GLN A 248 18.19 -7.61 -5.61
CA GLN A 248 18.17 -6.28 -5.00
C GLN A 248 18.46 -6.35 -3.49
N ALA A 249 17.87 -7.33 -2.77
CA ALA A 249 18.12 -7.53 -1.36
C ALA A 249 19.59 -7.84 -1.06
N LYS A 250 20.23 -8.73 -1.86
CA LYS A 250 21.68 -9.00 -1.74
C LYS A 250 22.53 -7.75 -1.96
N ALA A 251 22.13 -6.90 -2.91
CA ALA A 251 22.85 -5.64 -3.15
C ALA A 251 22.78 -4.68 -1.97
N ILE A 252 21.61 -4.59 -1.32
CA ILE A 252 21.42 -3.78 -0.10
C ILE A 252 22.24 -4.37 1.04
N ASP A 253 22.10 -5.67 1.31
CA ASP A 253 22.79 -6.36 2.42
C ASP A 253 24.32 -6.15 2.34
N LYS A 254 24.89 -6.26 1.15
CA LYS A 254 26.33 -6.00 0.92
C LYS A 254 26.69 -4.53 1.14
N ARG A 255 25.88 -3.60 0.62
CA ARG A 255 26.14 -2.16 0.73
C ARG A 255 26.03 -1.67 2.16
N MET A 256 25.01 -2.13 2.88
CA MET A 256 24.70 -1.69 4.24
C MET A 256 25.39 -2.55 5.31
N LYS A 257 26.02 -3.66 4.92
CA LYS A 257 26.62 -4.66 5.82
C LYS A 257 25.59 -5.18 6.83
N GLU A 258 24.38 -5.52 6.33
CA GLU A 258 23.30 -6.05 7.16
C GLU A 258 23.65 -7.47 7.64
N ASP A 259 22.92 -7.95 8.65
CA ASP A 259 23.09 -9.30 9.21
C ASP A 259 22.46 -10.41 8.34
N GLY A 260 21.71 -10.06 7.31
CA GLY A 260 21.02 -11.00 6.43
C GLY A 260 19.57 -11.25 6.80
N SER A 261 19.02 -10.61 7.85
CA SER A 261 17.62 -10.78 8.29
C SER A 261 16.62 -10.62 7.15
N ARG A 262 16.77 -9.58 6.34
CA ARG A 262 15.94 -9.34 5.15
C ARG A 262 15.93 -10.51 4.17
N ILE A 263 17.09 -11.11 3.93
CA ILE A 263 17.25 -12.25 3.00
C ILE A 263 16.64 -13.50 3.60
N TYR A 264 16.79 -13.67 4.92
CA TYR A 264 16.18 -14.78 5.64
C TYR A 264 14.65 -14.74 5.55
N GLU A 265 14.03 -13.59 5.87
CA GLU A 265 12.58 -13.39 5.73
C GLU A 265 12.09 -13.63 4.28
N MET A 266 12.88 -13.22 3.29
CA MET A 266 12.55 -13.49 1.88
C MET A 266 12.67 -14.96 1.54
N ALA A 267 13.64 -15.70 2.09
CA ALA A 267 13.80 -17.13 1.89
C ALA A 267 12.58 -17.91 2.38
N ASP A 268 12.03 -17.52 3.53
CA ASP A 268 10.78 -18.10 4.06
C ASP A 268 9.60 -17.84 3.11
N ILE A 269 9.48 -16.64 2.55
CA ILE A 269 8.45 -16.33 1.54
C ILE A 269 8.64 -17.16 0.27
N PHE A 270 9.88 -17.38 -0.19
CA PHE A 270 10.14 -18.23 -1.35
C PHE A 270 9.74 -19.67 -1.07
N LEU A 271 10.05 -20.17 0.11
CA LEU A 271 9.68 -21.51 0.57
C LEU A 271 8.17 -21.71 0.59
N ASP A 272 7.42 -20.77 1.20
CA ASP A 272 5.96 -20.78 1.28
C ASP A 272 5.29 -20.75 -0.10
N ASN A 273 5.92 -20.08 -1.06
CA ASN A 273 5.45 -20.02 -2.45
C ASN A 273 6.00 -21.14 -3.33
N SER A 274 6.68 -22.12 -2.75
CA SER A 274 7.27 -23.28 -3.47
C SER A 274 8.40 -22.94 -4.46
N TYR A 275 9.08 -21.81 -4.29
CA TYR A 275 10.28 -21.45 -5.04
C TYR A 275 11.53 -22.03 -4.34
N TYR A 276 11.58 -23.36 -4.20
CA TYR A 276 12.57 -24.05 -3.37
C TYR A 276 14.00 -23.77 -3.77
N ASN A 277 14.34 -23.75 -5.06
CA ASN A 277 15.69 -23.44 -5.53
C ASN A 277 16.12 -22.03 -5.09
N LEU A 278 15.22 -21.06 -5.18
CA LEU A 278 15.49 -19.68 -4.77
C LEU A 278 15.62 -19.55 -3.24
N ALA A 279 14.81 -20.30 -2.48
CA ALA A 279 14.92 -20.41 -1.03
C ALA A 279 16.29 -21.00 -0.62
N ILE A 280 16.72 -22.08 -1.27
CA ILE A 280 18.04 -22.69 -1.07
C ILE A 280 19.18 -21.69 -1.33
N ASP A 281 19.10 -20.92 -2.41
CA ASP A 281 20.08 -19.90 -2.72
C ASP A 281 20.12 -18.78 -1.66
N ALA A 282 18.96 -18.40 -1.13
CA ALA A 282 18.84 -17.40 -0.08
C ALA A 282 19.41 -17.92 1.26
N TYR A 283 19.09 -19.14 1.67
CA TYR A 283 19.69 -19.76 2.84
C TYR A 283 21.20 -19.96 2.70
N ASN A 284 21.70 -20.36 1.52
CA ASN A 284 23.12 -20.44 1.22
C ASN A 284 23.82 -19.09 1.39
N TYR A 285 23.15 -17.98 1.04
CA TYR A 285 23.71 -16.65 1.25
C TYR A 285 23.88 -16.34 2.75
N ILE A 286 22.90 -16.73 3.59
CA ILE A 286 22.97 -16.57 5.04
C ILE A 286 24.08 -17.45 5.64
N ILE A 287 24.15 -18.72 5.28
CA ILE A 287 25.17 -19.67 5.75
C ILE A 287 26.59 -19.14 5.47
N LYS A 288 26.80 -18.53 4.30
CA LYS A 288 28.09 -17.91 3.92
C LYS A 288 28.49 -16.70 4.78
N LYS A 289 27.57 -16.13 5.58
CA LYS A 289 27.93 -15.08 6.55
C LYS A 289 28.66 -15.63 7.78
N GLY A 290 28.61 -16.94 8.02
CA GLY A 290 29.38 -17.64 9.06
C GLY A 290 28.57 -18.02 10.28
N LYS A 291 29.18 -18.82 11.15
CA LYS A 291 28.57 -19.48 12.32
C LYS A 291 28.06 -18.49 13.38
N GLU A 292 28.63 -17.30 13.44
CA GLU A 292 28.21 -16.25 14.38
C GLU A 292 26.93 -15.51 13.93
N ASN A 293 26.43 -15.80 12.72
CA ASN A 293 25.19 -15.21 12.26
C ASN A 293 23.98 -15.82 12.99
N THR A 294 23.07 -14.97 13.47
CA THR A 294 21.88 -15.37 14.23
C THR A 294 21.02 -16.41 13.49
N TYR A 295 20.95 -16.32 12.17
CA TYR A 295 20.12 -17.19 11.33
C TYR A 295 20.88 -18.40 10.78
N TYR A 296 22.13 -18.63 11.20
CA TYR A 296 22.99 -19.66 10.62
C TYR A 296 22.41 -21.07 10.73
N ILE A 297 21.99 -21.44 11.95
CA ILE A 297 21.42 -22.77 12.22
C ILE A 297 20.09 -22.95 11.50
N ASP A 298 19.19 -21.96 11.64
CA ASP A 298 17.88 -21.98 11.03
C ASP A 298 17.95 -22.01 9.49
N ALA A 299 18.94 -21.32 8.90
CA ALA A 299 19.18 -21.37 7.47
C ALA A 299 19.62 -22.77 6.99
N HIS A 300 20.42 -23.50 7.78
CA HIS A 300 20.76 -24.90 7.47
C HIS A 300 19.53 -25.81 7.51
N ILE A 301 18.69 -25.65 8.54
CA ILE A 301 17.47 -26.43 8.75
C ILE A 301 16.48 -26.17 7.61
N ASN A 302 16.19 -24.91 7.32
CA ASN A 302 15.21 -24.53 6.30
C ASN A 302 15.70 -24.86 4.89
N LYS A 303 17.00 -24.76 4.64
CA LYS A 303 17.62 -25.24 3.40
C LYS A 303 17.37 -26.74 3.21
N LEU A 304 17.57 -27.54 4.27
CA LEU A 304 17.31 -28.97 4.24
C LEU A 304 15.85 -29.26 3.95
N TYR A 305 14.94 -28.55 4.60
CA TYR A 305 13.50 -28.66 4.34
C TYR A 305 13.17 -28.33 2.87
N ALA A 306 13.76 -27.27 2.29
CA ALA A 306 13.55 -26.92 0.90
C ALA A 306 14.04 -28.03 -0.06
N TYR A 307 15.17 -28.68 0.24
CA TYR A 307 15.64 -29.84 -0.53
C TYR A 307 14.70 -31.05 -0.39
N ASN A 308 14.20 -31.36 0.81
CA ASN A 308 13.22 -32.42 0.99
C ASN A 308 11.97 -32.20 0.13
N GLN A 309 11.46 -30.96 0.10
CA GLN A 309 10.31 -30.60 -0.74
C GLN A 309 10.58 -30.76 -2.24
N LEU A 310 11.80 -30.53 -2.70
CA LEU A 310 12.18 -30.82 -4.08
C LEU A 310 12.18 -32.32 -4.38
N VAL A 311 12.70 -33.12 -3.48
CA VAL A 311 12.75 -34.61 -3.61
C VAL A 311 11.34 -35.19 -3.60
N GLU A 312 10.47 -34.77 -2.67
CA GLU A 312 9.08 -35.23 -2.57
C GLU A 312 8.25 -34.96 -3.85
N ARG A 313 8.58 -33.90 -4.58
CA ARG A 313 7.90 -33.54 -5.84
C ARG A 313 8.43 -34.27 -7.08
N GLY A 314 9.25 -35.28 -6.91
CA GLY A 314 9.79 -36.08 -8.00
C GLY A 314 11.23 -35.70 -8.35
N GLY A 315 12.04 -35.47 -7.34
CA GLY A 315 13.48 -35.28 -7.48
C GLY A 315 14.15 -36.46 -8.18
N ASP A 316 15.13 -36.17 -9.03
CA ASP A 316 15.95 -37.17 -9.68
C ASP A 316 16.98 -37.79 -8.70
N GLU A 317 17.69 -38.81 -9.16
CA GLU A 317 18.71 -39.50 -8.38
C GLU A 317 19.82 -38.53 -7.87
N GLN A 318 20.15 -37.51 -8.66
CA GLN A 318 21.09 -36.47 -8.24
C GLN A 318 20.57 -35.64 -7.07
N ASN A 319 19.28 -35.32 -7.02
CA ASN A 319 18.66 -34.63 -5.89
C ASN A 319 18.69 -35.47 -4.62
N LEU A 320 18.48 -36.78 -4.74
CA LEU A 320 18.60 -37.71 -3.61
C LEU A 320 20.02 -37.77 -3.05
N GLN A 321 21.03 -37.83 -3.92
CA GLN A 321 22.46 -37.82 -3.52
C GLN A 321 22.82 -36.50 -2.85
N ASN A 322 22.43 -35.36 -3.46
CA ASN A 322 22.69 -34.04 -2.91
C ASN A 322 22.06 -33.86 -1.52
N LEU A 323 20.87 -34.41 -1.32
CA LEU A 323 20.17 -34.36 -0.03
C LEU A 323 20.88 -35.22 1.02
N ASP A 324 21.36 -36.40 0.64
CA ASP A 324 22.14 -37.30 1.52
C ASP A 324 23.43 -36.62 2.02
N GLU A 325 24.20 -36.04 1.09
CA GLU A 325 25.43 -35.31 1.41
C GLU A 325 25.13 -34.09 2.31
N LEU A 326 24.04 -33.42 2.06
CA LEU A 326 23.62 -32.25 2.85
C LEU A 326 23.25 -32.63 4.28
N TYR A 327 22.52 -33.75 4.51
CA TYR A 327 22.25 -34.26 5.86
C TYR A 327 23.56 -34.55 6.60
N LEU A 328 24.49 -35.27 5.99
CA LEU A 328 25.77 -35.58 6.60
C LEU A 328 26.57 -34.32 6.92
N GLN A 329 26.66 -33.39 6.00
CA GLN A 329 27.34 -32.10 6.23
C GLN A 329 26.76 -31.31 7.39
N ILE A 330 25.41 -31.17 7.44
CA ILE A 330 24.74 -30.40 8.50
C ILE A 330 24.89 -31.08 9.87
N ILE A 331 24.78 -32.41 9.92
CA ILE A 331 24.94 -33.19 11.15
C ILE A 331 26.39 -33.09 11.67
N ASP A 332 27.40 -33.15 10.78
CA ASP A 332 28.79 -32.96 11.15
C ASP A 332 29.03 -31.54 11.69
N GLU A 333 28.50 -30.53 11.02
CA GLU A 333 28.70 -29.14 11.36
C GLU A 333 28.01 -28.68 12.65
N LEU A 334 26.77 -29.13 12.89
CA LEU A 334 25.95 -28.75 14.05
C LEU A 334 26.13 -29.72 15.22
N GLY A 335 26.69 -30.92 14.95
CA GLY A 335 26.89 -31.98 15.92
C GLY A 335 25.60 -32.73 16.26
N LYS A 336 25.78 -33.91 16.90
CA LYS A 336 24.68 -34.75 17.38
C LYS A 336 24.35 -34.37 18.82
N ASN A 337 23.36 -33.53 19.02
CA ASN A 337 22.94 -33.04 20.33
C ASN A 337 21.42 -32.88 20.41
N ARG A 338 20.89 -32.56 21.60
CA ARG A 338 19.44 -32.45 21.82
C ARG A 338 18.73 -31.42 20.91
N ASN A 339 19.44 -30.41 20.41
CA ASN A 339 18.85 -29.38 19.53
C ASN A 339 18.86 -29.80 18.06
N THR A 340 19.63 -30.83 17.70
CA THR A 340 19.76 -31.36 16.35
C THR A 340 19.15 -32.75 16.18
N ILE A 341 18.49 -33.30 17.23
CA ILE A 341 17.91 -34.64 17.23
C ILE A 341 16.90 -34.84 16.09
N PHE A 342 16.12 -33.81 15.79
CA PHE A 342 15.15 -33.86 14.70
C PHE A 342 15.81 -34.05 13.32
N LEU A 343 17.06 -33.56 13.13
CA LEU A 343 17.81 -33.79 11.90
C LEU A 343 18.19 -35.27 11.72
N LEU A 344 18.54 -35.94 12.82
CA LEU A 344 18.81 -37.38 12.80
C LEU A 344 17.56 -38.18 12.50
N SER A 345 16.43 -37.84 13.10
CA SER A 345 15.14 -38.48 12.83
C SER A 345 14.70 -38.29 11.37
N ASN A 346 14.80 -37.06 10.84
CA ASN A 346 14.47 -36.79 9.44
C ASN A 346 15.44 -37.49 8.46
N TYR A 347 16.72 -37.58 8.83
CA TYR A 347 17.71 -38.31 8.03
C TYR A 347 17.42 -39.80 7.99
N ALA A 348 17.05 -40.38 9.12
CA ALA A 348 16.62 -41.77 9.16
C ALA A 348 15.38 -42.03 8.29
N HIS A 349 14.38 -41.15 8.38
CA HIS A 349 13.22 -41.19 7.50
C HIS A 349 13.63 -41.15 6.02
N PHE A 350 14.50 -40.21 5.64
CA PHE A 350 15.00 -40.08 4.28
C PHE A 350 15.70 -41.37 3.81
N LYS A 351 16.58 -41.96 4.63
CA LYS A 351 17.23 -43.24 4.33
C LYS A 351 16.24 -44.39 4.13
N ALA A 352 15.22 -44.49 4.99
CA ALA A 352 14.25 -45.57 4.92
C ALA A 352 13.31 -45.47 3.71
N PHE A 353 12.71 -44.30 3.50
CA PHE A 353 11.59 -44.16 2.57
C PHE A 353 11.99 -43.68 1.17
N TYR A 354 13.13 -43.02 1.04
CA TYR A 354 13.60 -42.51 -0.28
C TYR A 354 14.81 -43.29 -0.81
N GLN A 355 15.72 -43.72 0.06
CA GLN A 355 16.88 -44.53 -0.36
C GLN A 355 16.67 -46.04 -0.13
N HIS A 356 15.61 -46.42 0.52
CA HIS A 356 15.28 -47.81 0.86
C HIS A 356 16.38 -48.56 1.69
N ASP A 357 17.20 -47.76 2.40
CA ASP A 357 18.25 -48.29 3.29
C ASP A 357 17.73 -48.35 4.74
N LEU A 358 16.91 -49.39 5.00
CA LEU A 358 16.30 -49.62 6.31
C LEU A 358 17.33 -49.94 7.40
N GLY A 359 18.48 -50.53 7.01
CA GLY A 359 19.55 -50.80 7.93
C GLY A 359 20.19 -49.53 8.48
N LYS A 360 20.61 -48.63 7.57
CA LYS A 360 21.20 -47.34 7.93
C LYS A 360 20.25 -46.45 8.67
N ALA A 361 18.96 -46.44 8.29
CA ALA A 361 17.93 -45.70 8.99
C ALA A 361 17.79 -46.12 10.45
N ALA A 362 17.81 -47.41 10.73
CA ALA A 362 17.75 -47.94 12.10
C ALA A 362 18.99 -47.52 12.92
N GLU A 363 20.21 -47.65 12.34
CA GLU A 363 21.45 -47.23 13.00
C GLU A 363 21.44 -45.73 13.37
N ILE A 364 20.92 -44.87 12.52
CA ILE A 364 20.83 -43.42 12.77
C ILE A 364 19.90 -43.14 13.94
N LEU A 365 18.75 -43.86 14.05
CA LEU A 365 17.83 -43.68 15.16
C LEU A 365 18.37 -44.25 16.47
N ASP A 366 19.09 -45.36 16.42
CA ASP A 366 19.76 -45.90 17.60
C ASP A 366 20.79 -44.86 18.14
N GLU A 367 21.59 -44.26 17.27
CA GLU A 367 22.48 -43.18 17.67
C GLU A 367 21.71 -41.96 18.20
N ALA A 368 20.61 -41.60 17.57
CA ALA A 368 19.78 -40.47 17.99
C ALA A 368 19.22 -40.64 19.38
N MET A 369 18.75 -41.83 19.73
CA MET A 369 18.19 -42.17 21.05
C MET A 369 19.25 -42.22 22.16
N LEU A 370 20.52 -42.33 21.82
CA LEU A 370 21.64 -42.27 22.76
C LEU A 370 22.11 -40.84 23.10
N VAL A 371 21.59 -39.84 22.44
CA VAL A 371 21.94 -38.43 22.70
C VAL A 371 21.55 -38.04 24.12
N PRO A 372 22.45 -37.45 24.94
CA PRO A 372 22.13 -37.10 26.33
C PRO A 372 21.07 -35.98 26.44
N HIS A 373 20.28 -36.09 27.50
CA HIS A 373 19.31 -35.03 27.88
C HIS A 373 18.23 -34.73 26.86
N LEU A 374 17.78 -35.70 26.09
CA LEU A 374 16.65 -35.58 25.18
C LEU A 374 15.37 -35.22 25.90
N TYR A 375 14.54 -34.40 25.26
CA TYR A 375 13.15 -34.24 25.69
C TYR A 375 12.39 -35.53 25.48
N LYS A 376 11.41 -35.82 26.36
CA LYS A 376 10.56 -37.04 26.24
C LYS A 376 9.79 -37.06 24.90
N SER A 377 9.39 -35.90 24.38
CA SER A 377 8.75 -35.77 23.07
C SER A 377 9.64 -36.25 21.94
N ASP A 378 10.91 -35.82 21.94
CA ASP A 378 11.85 -36.14 20.86
C ASP A 378 12.23 -37.62 20.90
N LEU A 379 12.47 -38.16 22.08
CA LEU A 379 12.69 -39.59 22.26
C LEU A 379 11.48 -40.43 21.83
N ALA A 380 10.25 -39.98 22.09
CA ALA A 380 9.04 -40.62 21.61
C ALA A 380 8.92 -40.59 20.08
N ALA A 381 9.22 -39.45 19.46
CA ALA A 381 9.24 -39.31 18.00
C ALA A 381 10.24 -40.27 17.36
N CYS A 382 11.50 -40.32 17.86
CA CYS A 382 12.50 -41.28 17.37
C CYS A 382 12.06 -42.75 17.50
N LYS A 383 11.40 -43.11 18.62
CA LYS A 383 10.88 -44.48 18.82
C LYS A 383 9.73 -44.83 17.88
N LEU A 384 8.86 -43.87 17.59
CA LEU A 384 7.77 -44.08 16.62
C LEU A 384 8.32 -44.31 15.23
N GLU A 385 9.25 -43.45 14.79
CA GLU A 385 9.92 -43.58 13.49
C GLU A 385 10.69 -44.92 13.39
N TYR A 386 11.38 -45.29 14.45
CA TYR A 386 12.06 -46.61 14.54
C TYR A 386 11.09 -47.76 14.39
N ALA A 387 9.93 -47.71 15.06
CA ALA A 387 8.91 -48.75 14.96
C ALA A 387 8.36 -48.86 13.53
N ASP A 388 8.12 -47.74 12.86
CA ASP A 388 7.64 -47.73 11.46
C ASP A 388 8.70 -48.34 10.50
N ILE A 389 9.97 -48.06 10.69
CA ILE A 389 11.08 -48.67 9.94
C ILE A 389 11.18 -50.15 10.18
N MET A 390 11.03 -50.62 11.44
CA MET A 390 11.06 -52.05 11.77
C MET A 390 9.86 -52.79 11.18
N LEU A 391 8.68 -52.18 11.13
CA LEU A 391 7.51 -52.74 10.47
C LEU A 391 7.73 -52.92 8.96
N LEU A 392 8.38 -51.97 8.32
CA LEU A 392 8.77 -52.06 6.90
C LEU A 392 9.78 -53.18 6.68
N ARG A 393 10.82 -53.25 7.51
CA ARG A 393 11.84 -54.31 7.45
C ARG A 393 11.30 -55.73 7.59
N ASN A 394 10.26 -55.91 8.38
CA ASN A 394 9.61 -57.23 8.58
C ASN A 394 8.59 -57.60 7.48
N LYS A 395 8.27 -56.65 6.57
CA LYS A 395 7.38 -56.88 5.41
C LYS A 395 8.16 -57.19 4.12
N VAL A 396 9.47 -56.97 4.11
CA VAL A 396 10.40 -57.25 3.03
C VAL A 396 11.15 -58.54 3.35
#